data_fd39da1e63c2ec7b4c66ae286ba6fc59
#
_entry.id   fd39da1e63c2ec7b4c66ae286ba6fc59
#
_cell.length_a   1.000
_cell.length_b   1.000
_cell.length_c   1.000
_cell.angle_alpha   90.00
_cell.angle_beta   90.00
_cell.angle_gamma   90.00
#
_symmetry.space_group_name_H-M   'P 1'
#
loop_
_entity.id
_entity.type
_entity.pdbx_description
1 polymer ?
#
loop_
_entity_poly.entity_id
_entity_poly.type
_entity_poly.pdbx_seq_one_letter_code
_entity_poly.pdbx_strand_id
1 'polypeptide(L)'
;IYIDEIDKIARKSENTSITRDVSGEGVQQALLKLIEGTLSNVPPQGGRKHPQQEMIQIDTSNILFIVGGAFVDLDKIIEHRVKDGSSIGFGKSAPTQAEKEQAAARLLKKLQPEDLLKFGLIPEFIGRIPVYAVLDALDEATLKMILTEPKNAVLKQYQCLLKMDGVDLEFEPDAIDLIAKKAIKRKTGAGAL
;
A
#
# COMPACT_ATOMS: atom_id res chain seq x y z
N ILE A 1 11.82 8.30 2.18
CA ILE A 1 10.55 8.43 2.90
C ILE A 1 9.58 7.41 2.34
N TYR A 2 8.92 6.63 3.22
CA TYR A 2 7.83 5.72 2.83
C TYR A 2 6.49 6.29 3.31
N ILE A 3 5.50 6.34 2.41
CA ILE A 3 4.14 6.80 2.69
C ILE A 3 3.19 5.68 2.35
N ASP A 4 2.51 5.15 3.36
CA ASP A 4 1.52 4.10 3.19
C ASP A 4 0.11 4.66 2.96
N GLU A 5 -0.79 3.80 2.48
CA GLU A 5 -2.21 4.12 2.24
C GLU A 5 -2.45 5.32 1.31
N ILE A 6 -1.59 5.50 0.30
CA ILE A 6 -1.72 6.62 -0.66
C ILE A 6 -3.05 6.58 -1.43
N ASP A 7 -3.66 5.40 -1.59
CA ASP A 7 -4.96 5.22 -2.20
C ASP A 7 -6.10 5.89 -1.43
N LYS A 8 -5.91 6.19 -0.13
CA LYS A 8 -6.92 6.86 0.71
C LYS A 8 -7.09 8.34 0.39
N ILE A 9 -6.10 8.96 -0.26
CA ILE A 9 -6.18 10.36 -0.70
C ILE A 9 -6.64 10.49 -2.16
N ALA A 10 -7.01 9.39 -2.82
CA ALA A 10 -7.62 9.43 -4.15
C ALA A 10 -9.01 10.07 -4.11
N ARG A 11 -9.35 10.86 -5.14
CA ARG A 11 -10.70 11.43 -5.27
C ARG A 11 -11.73 10.32 -5.48
N LYS A 12 -12.78 10.28 -4.68
CA LYS A 12 -13.93 9.42 -4.92
C LYS A 12 -14.87 10.11 -5.90
N SER A 13 -15.04 9.54 -7.09
CA SER A 13 -15.82 10.13 -8.19
C SER A 13 -17.35 10.12 -8.00
N GLU A 14 -17.89 9.55 -6.91
CA GLU A 14 -19.33 9.27 -6.80
C GLU A 14 -20.15 10.23 -5.94
N ASN A 15 -19.63 11.33 -5.43
CA ASN A 15 -20.46 12.31 -4.74
C ASN A 15 -20.75 13.51 -5.64
N THR A 16 -21.92 13.48 -6.29
CA THR A 16 -22.60 14.64 -6.89
C THR A 16 -23.06 15.68 -5.86
N SER A 17 -22.70 15.54 -4.62
CA SER A 17 -22.87 16.54 -3.59
C SER A 17 -21.92 17.72 -3.87
N ILE A 18 -22.49 18.92 -3.92
CA ILE A 18 -21.88 20.22 -4.22
C ILE A 18 -20.75 20.60 -3.23
N THR A 19 -20.51 19.82 -2.21
CA THR A 19 -19.35 19.93 -1.34
C THR A 19 -18.14 19.32 -2.06
N ARG A 20 -17.35 20.21 -2.67
CA ARG A 20 -15.99 19.93 -3.15
C ARG A 20 -15.28 19.06 -2.12
N ASP A 21 -14.95 17.83 -2.49
CA ASP A 21 -14.10 16.96 -1.64
C ASP A 21 -12.68 17.54 -1.65
N VAL A 22 -12.49 18.54 -0.82
CA VAL A 22 -11.27 19.36 -0.76
C VAL A 22 -10.13 18.57 -0.10
N SER A 23 -10.45 17.43 0.55
CA SER A 23 -9.49 16.73 1.40
C SER A 23 -8.47 15.91 0.61
N GLY A 24 -8.89 15.10 -0.36
CA GLY A 24 -7.99 14.19 -1.08
C GLY A 24 -7.06 14.90 -2.07
N GLU A 25 -7.59 15.74 -2.93
CA GLU A 25 -6.81 16.47 -3.93
C GLU A 25 -5.83 17.47 -3.29
N GLY A 26 -6.26 18.17 -2.24
CA GLY A 26 -5.41 19.11 -1.52
C GLY A 26 -4.21 18.43 -0.85
N VAL A 27 -4.39 17.21 -0.34
CA VAL A 27 -3.29 16.41 0.22
C VAL A 27 -2.33 15.96 -0.87
N GLN A 28 -2.84 15.49 -2.02
CA GLN A 28 -1.99 15.13 -3.16
C GLN A 28 -1.16 16.33 -3.62
N GLN A 29 -1.77 17.52 -3.76
CA GLN A 29 -1.07 18.76 -4.13
C GLN A 29 -0.02 19.17 -3.08
N ALA A 30 -0.30 18.99 -1.79
CA ALA A 30 0.66 19.29 -0.73
C ALA A 30 1.87 18.35 -0.77
N LEU A 31 1.65 17.07 -1.07
CA LEU A 31 2.72 16.08 -1.22
C LEU A 31 3.62 16.37 -2.42
N LEU A 32 3.08 16.93 -3.51
CA LEU A 32 3.87 17.30 -4.69
C LEU A 32 5.04 18.22 -4.33
N LYS A 33 4.82 19.22 -3.45
CA LYS A 33 5.87 20.13 -3.02
C LYS A 33 7.05 19.40 -2.37
N LEU A 34 6.76 18.34 -1.62
CA LEU A 34 7.79 17.53 -0.97
C LEU A 34 8.52 16.63 -1.97
N ILE A 35 7.78 16.02 -2.91
CA ILE A 35 8.33 15.12 -3.93
C ILE A 35 9.17 15.89 -4.96
N GLU A 36 8.77 17.12 -5.31
CA GLU A 36 9.50 17.98 -6.25
C GLU A 36 10.80 18.54 -5.69
N GLY A 37 10.97 18.48 -4.39
CA GLY A 37 12.11 19.04 -3.67
C GLY A 37 11.84 20.45 -3.13
N THR A 38 11.92 20.59 -1.83
CA THR A 38 11.74 21.86 -1.13
C THR A 38 12.50 21.87 0.17
N LEU A 39 12.79 23.08 0.67
CA LEU A 39 13.30 23.26 2.02
C LEU A 39 12.12 23.25 3.01
N SER A 40 11.98 22.18 3.75
CA SER A 40 10.90 22.00 4.72
C SER A 40 11.38 22.30 6.13
N ASN A 41 10.61 23.10 6.88
CA ASN A 41 10.86 23.41 8.27
C ASN A 41 10.09 22.44 9.17
N VAL A 42 10.78 21.61 9.92
CA VAL A 42 10.24 20.55 10.77
C VAL A 42 10.49 20.87 12.24
N PRO A 43 9.47 20.85 13.11
CA PRO A 43 9.65 21.05 14.55
C PRO A 43 10.48 19.88 15.14
N PRO A 44 11.48 20.13 16.01
CA PRO A 44 12.36 19.09 16.52
C PRO A 44 11.64 17.98 17.31
N GLN A 45 10.56 18.33 18.01
CA GLN A 45 9.83 17.38 18.87
C GLN A 45 8.49 16.94 18.33
N GLY A 46 8.16 17.29 17.07
CA GLY A 46 6.82 17.11 16.54
C GLY A 46 5.79 18.04 17.22
N GLY A 47 4.59 18.09 16.70
CA GLY A 47 3.51 18.87 17.28
C GLY A 47 3.28 20.25 16.62
N ARG A 48 2.59 21.15 17.35
CA ARG A 48 2.21 22.46 16.82
C ARG A 48 3.41 23.40 16.69
N LYS A 49 3.51 24.08 15.55
CA LYS A 49 4.51 25.13 15.34
C LYS A 49 4.26 26.29 16.31
N HIS A 50 5.24 26.58 17.17
CA HIS A 50 5.25 27.79 17.96
C HIS A 50 6.06 28.88 17.25
N PRO A 51 5.65 30.17 17.31
CA PRO A 51 6.29 31.26 16.56
C PRO A 51 7.78 31.48 16.88
N GLN A 52 8.26 31.03 18.03
CA GLN A 52 9.64 31.23 18.51
C GLN A 52 10.46 29.92 18.56
N GLN A 53 9.93 28.80 18.00
CA GLN A 53 10.63 27.53 18.04
C GLN A 53 11.65 27.43 16.89
N GLU A 54 12.87 27.04 17.19
CA GLU A 54 13.85 26.67 16.17
C GLU A 54 13.35 25.47 15.38
N MET A 55 13.41 25.58 14.05
CA MET A 55 12.95 24.54 13.13
C MET A 55 14.16 23.86 12.50
N ILE A 56 14.10 22.54 12.36
CA ILE A 56 15.07 21.79 11.57
C ILE A 56 14.71 21.97 10.09
N GLN A 57 15.68 22.48 9.32
CA GLN A 57 15.53 22.60 7.87
C GLN A 57 15.94 21.29 7.20
N ILE A 58 15.03 20.73 6.39
CA ILE A 58 15.26 19.50 5.62
C ILE A 58 15.05 19.81 4.15
N ASP A 59 16.09 19.62 3.35
CA ASP A 59 16.00 19.66 1.91
C ASP A 59 15.53 18.31 1.37
N THR A 60 14.38 18.28 0.70
CA THR A 60 13.78 17.05 0.18
C THR A 60 14.21 16.71 -1.25
N SER A 61 15.05 17.53 -1.89
CA SER A 61 15.43 17.39 -3.31
C SER A 61 16.10 16.06 -3.65
N ASN A 62 16.84 15.48 -2.69
CA ASN A 62 17.55 14.20 -2.87
C ASN A 62 16.99 13.07 -1.99
N ILE A 63 15.72 13.16 -1.62
CA ILE A 63 15.05 12.12 -0.82
C ILE A 63 14.25 11.21 -1.75
N LEU A 64 14.50 9.89 -1.65
CA LEU A 64 13.67 8.90 -2.30
C LEU A 64 12.30 8.80 -1.60
N PHE A 65 11.24 8.98 -2.37
CA PHE A 65 9.87 8.75 -1.91
C PHE A 65 9.35 7.41 -2.45
N ILE A 66 8.86 6.57 -1.56
CA ILE A 66 8.18 5.32 -1.87
C ILE A 66 6.76 5.45 -1.35
N VAL A 67 5.78 5.29 -2.21
CA VAL A 67 4.36 5.36 -1.84
C VAL A 67 3.71 4.00 -2.04
N GLY A 68 2.92 3.56 -1.10
CA GLY A 68 2.23 2.27 -1.13
C GLY A 68 0.74 2.41 -0.82
N GLY A 69 -0.06 1.44 -1.27
CA GLY A 69 -1.48 1.36 -0.96
C GLY A 69 -2.09 0.07 -1.48
N ALA A 70 -3.28 -0.26 -0.98
CA ALA A 70 -4.02 -1.47 -1.38
C ALA A 70 -4.73 -1.31 -2.73
N PHE A 71 -5.10 -0.10 -3.12
CA PHE A 71 -5.77 0.22 -4.39
C PHE A 71 -6.96 -0.71 -4.69
N VAL A 72 -7.85 -0.87 -3.72
CA VAL A 72 -9.02 -1.74 -3.84
C VAL A 72 -9.86 -1.32 -5.05
N ASP A 73 -10.30 -2.29 -5.85
CA ASP A 73 -11.06 -2.12 -7.10
C ASP A 73 -10.28 -1.54 -8.30
N LEU A 74 -8.97 -1.31 -8.18
CA LEU A 74 -8.13 -0.89 -9.31
C LEU A 74 -8.10 -1.96 -10.43
N ASP A 75 -8.16 -3.23 -10.06
CA ASP A 75 -8.27 -4.36 -10.99
C ASP A 75 -9.52 -4.28 -11.88
N LYS A 76 -10.65 -3.79 -11.35
CA LYS A 76 -11.89 -3.57 -12.12
C LYS A 76 -11.73 -2.44 -13.14
N ILE A 77 -11.04 -1.37 -12.78
CA ILE A 77 -10.75 -0.25 -13.70
C ILE A 77 -9.89 -0.75 -14.87
N ILE A 78 -8.86 -1.54 -14.57
CA ILE A 78 -8.00 -2.14 -15.60
C ILE A 78 -8.78 -3.13 -16.46
N GLU A 79 -9.64 -3.94 -15.83
CA GLU A 79 -10.48 -4.90 -16.55
C GLU A 79 -11.38 -4.21 -17.58
N HIS A 80 -12.05 -3.11 -17.20
CA HIS A 80 -12.84 -2.29 -18.11
C HIS A 80 -12.01 -1.82 -19.30
N ARG A 81 -10.86 -1.21 -19.07
CA ARG A 81 -9.99 -0.75 -20.15
C ARG A 81 -9.55 -1.88 -21.10
N VAL A 82 -9.27 -3.05 -20.55
CA VAL A 82 -8.82 -4.22 -21.35
C VAL A 82 -9.98 -4.85 -22.12
N LYS A 83 -11.20 -4.86 -21.55
CA LYS A 83 -12.40 -5.43 -22.21
C LYS A 83 -12.96 -4.53 -23.31
N ASP A 84 -12.91 -3.22 -23.14
CA ASP A 84 -13.35 -2.27 -24.18
C ASP A 84 -12.52 -2.41 -25.47
N GLY A 85 -11.35 -3.05 -25.38
CA GLY A 85 -10.49 -3.38 -26.53
C GLY A 85 -10.70 -4.78 -27.13
N SER A 86 -11.55 -5.63 -26.55
CA SER A 86 -11.76 -7.00 -27.06
C SER A 86 -13.22 -7.42 -27.02
N SER A 87 -13.72 -7.85 -28.19
CA SER A 87 -15.05 -8.37 -28.46
C SER A 87 -15.47 -9.50 -27.51
N ILE A 88 -16.74 -9.48 -27.16
CA ILE A 88 -17.52 -10.37 -26.30
C ILE A 88 -17.34 -11.85 -26.68
N GLY A 89 -16.75 -12.64 -25.75
CA GLY A 89 -16.75 -14.09 -25.82
C GLY A 89 -17.78 -14.67 -24.83
N PHE A 90 -18.89 -15.14 -25.31
CA PHE A 90 -19.89 -15.92 -24.56
C PHE A 90 -19.31 -17.29 -24.18
N GLY A 91 -19.41 -17.69 -22.90
CA GLY A 91 -19.31 -19.07 -22.46
C GLY A 91 -18.09 -19.42 -21.63
N LYS A 92 -18.10 -19.07 -20.33
CA LYS A 92 -17.33 -19.80 -19.30
C LYS A 92 -18.18 -19.92 -18.04
N SER A 93 -18.13 -21.11 -17.42
CA SER A 93 -18.63 -21.37 -16.07
C SER A 93 -18.10 -20.31 -15.08
N ALA A 94 -18.88 -19.98 -14.06
CA ALA A 94 -18.49 -19.00 -13.07
C ALA A 94 -17.11 -19.36 -12.45
N PRO A 95 -16.12 -18.46 -12.53
CA PRO A 95 -14.77 -18.75 -12.07
C PRO A 95 -14.74 -18.94 -10.54
N THR A 96 -13.92 -19.87 -10.09
CA THR A 96 -13.65 -20.08 -8.66
C THR A 96 -13.01 -18.84 -8.03
N GLN A 97 -13.04 -18.71 -6.70
CA GLN A 97 -12.45 -17.57 -6.00
C GLN A 97 -10.94 -17.46 -6.26
N ALA A 98 -10.24 -18.59 -6.30
CA ALA A 98 -8.80 -18.63 -6.62
C ALA A 98 -8.50 -18.16 -8.05
N GLU A 99 -9.33 -18.54 -9.02
CA GLU A 99 -9.21 -18.07 -10.41
C GLU A 99 -9.45 -16.56 -10.52
N LYS A 100 -10.38 -16.00 -9.74
CA LYS A 100 -10.63 -14.56 -9.68
C LYS A 100 -9.42 -13.81 -9.13
N GLU A 101 -8.82 -14.30 -8.04
CA GLU A 101 -7.64 -13.68 -7.43
C GLU A 101 -6.42 -13.72 -8.36
N GLN A 102 -6.21 -14.85 -9.06
CA GLN A 102 -5.15 -14.94 -10.08
C GLN A 102 -5.42 -14.03 -11.29
N ALA A 103 -6.67 -13.90 -11.71
CA ALA A 103 -7.05 -13.00 -12.79
C ALA A 103 -6.82 -11.54 -12.40
N ALA A 104 -7.20 -11.14 -11.19
CA ALA A 104 -6.95 -9.80 -10.66
C ALA A 104 -5.45 -9.49 -10.60
N ALA A 105 -4.62 -10.42 -10.11
CA ALA A 105 -3.17 -10.26 -10.09
C ALA A 105 -2.56 -10.09 -11.50
N ARG A 106 -3.08 -10.83 -12.49
CA ARG A 106 -2.66 -10.67 -13.89
C ARG A 106 -3.10 -9.33 -14.49
N LEU A 107 -4.29 -8.84 -14.11
CA LEU A 107 -4.78 -7.53 -14.53
C LEU A 107 -3.92 -6.40 -13.96
N LEU A 108 -3.60 -6.46 -12.68
CA LEU A 108 -2.75 -5.45 -12.03
C LEU A 108 -1.37 -5.32 -12.72
N LYS A 109 -0.80 -6.42 -13.25
CA LYS A 109 0.44 -6.38 -14.05
C LYS A 109 0.31 -5.60 -15.37
N LYS A 110 -0.93 -5.27 -15.79
CA LYS A 110 -1.22 -4.43 -16.96
C LYS A 110 -1.53 -2.96 -16.57
N LEU A 111 -1.19 -2.57 -15.36
CA LEU A 111 -1.40 -1.22 -14.84
C LEU A 111 -0.79 -0.17 -15.78
N GLN A 112 -1.55 0.88 -16.05
CA GLN A 112 -1.13 2.06 -16.80
C GLN A 112 -1.45 3.34 -16.02
N PRO A 113 -0.77 4.46 -16.30
CA PRO A 113 -1.02 5.74 -15.64
C PRO A 113 -2.50 6.18 -15.69
N GLU A 114 -3.18 5.90 -16.81
CA GLU A 114 -4.59 6.24 -17.00
C GLU A 114 -5.52 5.52 -16.01
N ASP A 115 -5.15 4.32 -15.56
CA ASP A 115 -5.92 3.57 -14.56
C ASP A 115 -5.86 4.26 -13.19
N LEU A 116 -4.69 4.80 -12.84
CA LEU A 116 -4.49 5.58 -11.61
C LEU A 116 -5.24 6.92 -11.65
N LEU A 117 -5.31 7.56 -12.84
CA LEU A 117 -6.14 8.76 -13.03
C LEU A 117 -7.62 8.44 -12.79
N LYS A 118 -8.12 7.35 -13.39
CA LYS A 118 -9.50 6.89 -13.19
C LYS A 118 -9.76 6.49 -11.74
N PHE A 119 -8.76 5.99 -11.04
CA PHE A 119 -8.86 5.65 -9.63
C PHE A 119 -8.98 6.90 -8.74
N GLY A 120 -8.50 8.05 -9.19
CA GLY A 120 -8.65 9.34 -8.51
C GLY A 120 -7.35 10.02 -8.07
N LEU A 121 -6.21 9.55 -8.54
CA LEU A 121 -4.96 10.28 -8.39
C LEU A 121 -4.86 11.40 -9.42
N ILE A 122 -4.30 12.55 -9.04
CA ILE A 122 -4.17 13.69 -9.95
C ILE A 122 -3.01 13.49 -10.94
N PRO A 123 -3.11 14.05 -12.17
CA PRO A 123 -2.09 13.87 -13.21
C PRO A 123 -0.70 14.27 -12.76
N GLU A 124 -0.59 15.38 -12.04
CA GLU A 124 0.67 15.93 -11.56
C GLU A 124 1.37 14.96 -10.60
N PHE A 125 0.59 14.31 -9.72
CA PHE A 125 1.11 13.33 -8.77
C PHE A 125 1.63 12.09 -9.49
N ILE A 126 0.89 11.57 -10.47
CA ILE A 126 1.28 10.41 -11.28
C ILE A 126 2.54 10.74 -12.10
N GLY A 127 2.63 11.94 -12.66
CA GLY A 127 3.81 12.38 -13.42
C GLY A 127 5.10 12.45 -12.60
N ARG A 128 5.01 12.57 -11.27
CA ARG A 128 6.17 12.61 -10.37
C ARG A 128 6.56 11.24 -9.81
N ILE A 129 5.74 10.22 -10.01
CA ILE A 129 6.00 8.85 -9.57
C ILE A 129 6.04 7.95 -10.82
N PRO A 130 7.17 7.91 -11.55
CA PRO A 130 7.24 7.24 -12.85
C PRO A 130 7.40 5.72 -12.75
N VAL A 131 7.69 5.18 -11.57
CA VAL A 131 7.93 3.75 -11.37
C VAL A 131 6.78 3.14 -10.57
N TYR A 132 6.13 2.16 -11.16
CA TYR A 132 5.05 1.39 -10.53
C TYR A 132 5.49 -0.06 -10.34
N ALA A 133 5.32 -0.56 -9.14
CA ALA A 133 5.54 -1.96 -8.81
C ALA A 133 4.26 -2.59 -8.27
N VAL A 134 3.86 -3.69 -8.85
CA VAL A 134 2.73 -4.49 -8.37
C VAL A 134 3.29 -5.67 -7.59
N LEU A 135 2.86 -5.82 -6.34
CA LEU A 135 3.29 -6.92 -5.49
C LEU A 135 2.42 -8.15 -5.76
N ASP A 136 3.05 -9.30 -5.83
CA ASP A 136 2.35 -10.58 -5.93
C ASP A 136 1.69 -10.96 -4.59
N ALA A 137 0.66 -11.78 -4.65
CA ALA A 137 0.03 -12.31 -3.44
C ALA A 137 1.03 -13.16 -2.63
N LEU A 138 0.94 -13.05 -1.30
CA LEU A 138 1.80 -13.81 -0.41
C LEU A 138 1.34 -15.27 -0.35
N ASP A 139 2.25 -16.18 -0.66
CA ASP A 139 2.06 -17.61 -0.45
C ASP A 139 2.48 -18.04 0.97
N GLU A 140 2.23 -19.30 1.31
CA GLU A 140 2.56 -19.85 2.64
C GLU A 140 4.06 -19.78 2.93
N ALA A 141 4.89 -20.04 1.92
CA ALA A 141 6.35 -20.03 2.07
C ALA A 141 6.86 -18.61 2.37
N THR A 142 6.37 -17.61 1.63
CA THR A 142 6.71 -16.20 1.84
C THR A 142 6.24 -15.71 3.22
N LEU A 143 5.05 -16.11 3.67
CA LEU A 143 4.57 -15.75 5.01
C LEU A 143 5.44 -16.34 6.12
N LYS A 144 5.91 -17.58 5.98
CA LYS A 144 6.87 -18.18 6.92
C LYS A 144 8.19 -17.40 6.94
N MET A 145 8.71 -17.02 5.77
CA MET A 145 9.92 -16.18 5.68
C MET A 145 9.71 -14.84 6.40
N ILE A 146 8.58 -14.17 6.19
CA ILE A 146 8.25 -12.90 6.86
C ILE A 146 8.20 -13.07 8.38
N LEU A 147 7.70 -14.20 8.87
CA LEU A 147 7.64 -14.49 10.32
C LEU A 147 9.01 -14.67 10.96
N THR A 148 9.99 -15.20 10.23
CA THR A 148 11.23 -15.71 10.82
C THR A 148 12.49 -14.96 10.40
N GLU A 149 12.62 -14.56 9.12
CA GLU A 149 13.89 -14.07 8.56
C GLU A 149 14.20 -12.60 8.87
N PRO A 150 13.26 -11.63 8.76
CA PRO A 150 13.60 -10.23 8.97
C PRO A 150 14.29 -9.99 10.31
N LYS A 151 15.17 -8.97 10.35
CA LYS A 151 15.87 -8.60 11.59
C LYS A 151 14.88 -8.37 12.74
N ASN A 152 13.77 -7.71 12.45
CA ASN A 152 12.68 -7.43 13.37
C ASN A 152 11.45 -8.29 13.07
N ALA A 153 11.63 -9.58 12.76
CA ALA A 153 10.52 -10.50 12.54
C ALA A 153 9.60 -10.54 13.77
N VAL A 154 8.28 -10.69 13.51
CA VAL A 154 7.25 -10.66 14.57
C VAL A 154 7.55 -11.68 15.68
N LEU A 155 7.94 -12.91 15.31
CA LEU A 155 8.28 -13.94 16.31
C LEU A 155 9.47 -13.53 17.18
N LYS A 156 10.49 -12.90 16.60
CA LYS A 156 11.66 -12.40 17.35
C LYS A 156 11.28 -11.27 18.30
N GLN A 157 10.32 -10.42 17.93
CA GLN A 157 9.81 -9.38 18.81
C GLN A 157 9.09 -9.98 20.03
N TYR A 158 8.23 -10.98 19.83
CA TYR A 158 7.57 -11.68 20.94
C TYR A 158 8.57 -12.42 21.84
N GLN A 159 9.57 -13.08 21.25
CA GLN A 159 10.64 -13.71 22.03
C GLN A 159 11.38 -12.70 22.91
N CYS A 160 11.73 -11.55 22.33
CA CYS A 160 12.41 -10.50 23.08
C CYS A 160 11.53 -9.93 24.20
N LEU A 161 10.24 -9.69 23.92
CA LEU A 161 9.29 -9.16 24.90
C LEU A 161 9.11 -10.10 26.09
N LEU A 162 8.85 -11.38 25.85
CA LEU A 162 8.65 -12.36 26.91
C LEU A 162 9.93 -12.67 27.69
N LYS A 163 11.10 -12.54 27.05
CA LYS A 163 12.39 -12.67 27.72
C LYS A 163 12.61 -11.59 28.76
N MET A 164 12.07 -10.37 28.57
CA MET A 164 12.10 -9.31 29.59
C MET A 164 11.33 -9.70 30.85
N ASP A 165 10.29 -10.53 30.71
CA ASP A 165 9.51 -11.08 31.82
C ASP A 165 10.06 -12.41 32.36
N GLY A 166 11.27 -12.81 31.91
CA GLY A 166 11.92 -14.05 32.37
C GLY A 166 11.38 -15.32 31.72
N VAL A 167 10.64 -15.20 30.63
CA VAL A 167 10.06 -16.34 29.88
C VAL A 167 10.81 -16.57 28.58
N ASP A 168 11.32 -17.78 28.37
CA ASP A 168 11.89 -18.19 27.09
C ASP A 168 10.79 -18.76 26.19
N LEU A 169 10.47 -18.04 25.12
CA LEU A 169 9.48 -18.44 24.12
C LEU A 169 10.18 -19.12 22.94
N GLU A 170 9.77 -20.32 22.62
CA GLU A 170 10.19 -21.06 21.44
C GLU A 170 9.00 -21.33 20.51
N PHE A 171 9.22 -21.28 19.22
CA PHE A 171 8.21 -21.61 18.21
C PHE A 171 8.63 -22.87 17.47
N GLU A 172 7.88 -23.93 17.65
CA GLU A 172 8.05 -25.17 16.88
C GLU A 172 7.70 -24.93 15.40
N PRO A 173 8.36 -25.64 14.46
CA PRO A 173 8.08 -25.50 13.03
C PRO A 173 6.60 -25.67 12.68
N ASP A 174 5.92 -26.61 13.30
CA ASP A 174 4.48 -26.85 13.09
C ASP A 174 3.61 -25.68 13.53
N ALA A 175 4.01 -24.95 14.58
CA ALA A 175 3.33 -23.76 15.03
C ALA A 175 3.46 -22.63 14.00
N ILE A 176 4.65 -22.44 13.42
CA ILE A 176 4.90 -21.46 12.36
C ILE A 176 4.05 -21.79 11.12
N ASP A 177 3.99 -23.06 10.73
CA ASP A 177 3.15 -23.55 9.64
C ASP A 177 1.67 -23.26 9.87
N LEU A 178 1.19 -23.49 11.08
CA LEU A 178 -0.20 -23.23 11.45
C LEU A 178 -0.53 -21.72 11.43
N ILE A 179 0.39 -20.88 11.90
CA ILE A 179 0.23 -19.42 11.87
C ILE A 179 0.12 -18.95 10.42
N ALA A 180 1.04 -19.35 9.54
CA ALA A 180 1.02 -18.99 8.13
C ALA A 180 -0.28 -19.43 7.42
N LYS A 181 -0.74 -20.66 7.65
CA LYS A 181 -2.00 -21.18 7.11
C LYS A 181 -3.22 -20.40 7.61
N LYS A 182 -3.24 -20.01 8.89
CA LYS A 182 -4.32 -19.17 9.43
C LYS A 182 -4.32 -17.76 8.83
N ALA A 183 -3.14 -17.18 8.62
CA ALA A 183 -3.01 -15.86 7.98
C ALA A 183 -3.57 -15.86 6.55
N ILE A 184 -3.26 -16.87 5.75
CA ILE A 184 -3.81 -17.03 4.39
C ILE A 184 -5.35 -17.09 4.42
N LYS A 185 -5.92 -17.88 5.35
CA LYS A 185 -7.39 -17.98 5.47
C LYS A 185 -8.07 -16.65 5.80
N ARG A 186 -7.40 -15.77 6.55
CA ARG A 186 -7.92 -14.44 6.90
C ARG A 186 -7.84 -13.42 5.75
N LYS A 187 -7.10 -13.71 4.69
CA LYS A 187 -6.94 -12.85 3.49
C LYS A 187 -6.46 -11.42 3.76
N THR A 188 -5.81 -11.19 4.88
CA THR A 188 -5.31 -9.87 5.29
C THR A 188 -3.80 -9.71 5.07
N GLY A 189 -3.20 -10.60 4.27
CA GLY A 189 -1.77 -10.57 3.96
C GLY A 189 -0.89 -10.68 5.20
N ALA A 190 0.26 -10.03 5.19
CA ALA A 190 1.18 -10.02 6.33
C ALA A 190 0.61 -9.34 7.59
N GLY A 191 -0.39 -8.47 7.46
CA GLY A 191 -1.07 -7.85 8.59
C GLY A 191 -1.93 -8.81 9.43
N ALA A 192 -2.12 -10.08 8.96
CA ALA A 192 -2.80 -11.13 9.71
C ALA A 192 -1.87 -11.93 10.65
N LEU A 193 -0.56 -11.71 10.53
CA LEU A 193 0.47 -12.32 11.35
C LEU A 193 0.60 -11.55 12.65
#